data_ff24fd42527f8c9087ef5561a6108352
#
_entry.id   ff24fd42527f8c9087ef5561a6108352
#
_cell.length_a   1.000
_cell.length_b   1.000
_cell.length_c   1.000
_cell.angle_alpha   90.00
_cell.angle_beta   90.00
_cell.angle_gamma   90.00
#
_symmetry.space_group_name_H-M   'P 1'
#
loop_
_entity.id
_entity.type
_entity.pdbx_description
1 polymer ?
#
loop_
_entity_poly.entity_id
_entity_poly.type
_entity_poly.pdbx_seq_one_letter_code
_entity_poly.pdbx_strand_id
1 'polypeptide(L)'
;MEFVKEFAAFLHQNGALKFGDFTLSSGKSSSYYVDLRLVSSFPHQFRKMVKKLQELISEEIGFDNFDCLASVPTGGLVIASALAMETVKPLIYVRTKPKEHGTTKSIEGVIHKGMKVLMIDDVATSGSSMIDSIKQLKDAGIIVKDACVILNRLEGAEKALGLEGIKMHELTDIIEIAKSLHEANLVNNQILEKIQIQTSKV
;
A
#
# COMPACT_ATOMS: atom_id res chain seq x y z
N MET A 1 7.92 7.55 -14.67
CA MET A 1 7.84 6.62 -15.83
C MET A 1 8.92 5.53 -15.83
N GLU A 2 10.22 5.85 -15.68
CA GLU A 2 11.28 4.82 -15.71
C GLU A 2 11.19 3.82 -14.56
N PHE A 3 10.97 4.31 -13.32
CA PHE A 3 10.81 3.43 -12.15
C PHE A 3 9.66 2.43 -12.34
N VAL A 4 8.49 2.87 -12.80
CA VAL A 4 7.31 1.98 -12.94
C VAL A 4 7.59 0.88 -13.97
N LYS A 5 8.27 1.19 -15.09
CA LYS A 5 8.65 0.18 -16.10
C LYS A 5 9.58 -0.88 -15.54
N GLU A 6 10.63 -0.48 -14.84
CA GLU A 6 11.56 -1.41 -14.22
C GLU A 6 10.89 -2.22 -13.09
N PHE A 7 10.05 -1.57 -12.29
CA PHE A 7 9.35 -2.22 -11.18
C PHE A 7 8.32 -3.23 -11.68
N ALA A 8 7.54 -2.88 -12.70
CA ALA A 8 6.60 -3.78 -13.35
C ALA A 8 7.30 -5.05 -13.89
N ALA A 9 8.39 -4.87 -14.65
CA ALA A 9 9.17 -5.98 -15.17
C ALA A 9 9.72 -6.87 -14.05
N PHE A 10 10.27 -6.25 -12.98
CA PHE A 10 10.78 -6.96 -11.81
C PHE A 10 9.68 -7.78 -11.12
N LEU A 11 8.50 -7.18 -10.87
CA LEU A 11 7.37 -7.88 -10.22
C LEU A 11 6.92 -9.10 -11.02
N HIS A 12 6.84 -8.95 -12.34
CA HIS A 12 6.43 -10.04 -13.23
C HIS A 12 7.46 -11.16 -13.28
N GLN A 13 8.73 -10.84 -13.50
CA GLN A 13 9.84 -11.80 -13.62
C GLN A 13 10.08 -12.61 -12.36
N ASN A 14 9.84 -12.01 -11.17
CA ASN A 14 10.05 -12.65 -9.88
C ASN A 14 8.77 -13.25 -9.26
N GLY A 15 7.67 -13.28 -10.02
CA GLY A 15 6.41 -13.89 -9.59
C GLY A 15 5.66 -13.13 -8.49
N ALA A 16 6.04 -11.88 -8.22
CA ALA A 16 5.30 -10.97 -7.34
C ALA A 16 4.03 -10.42 -8.00
N LEU A 17 3.97 -10.45 -9.34
CA LEU A 17 2.77 -10.19 -10.13
C LEU A 17 2.57 -11.35 -11.12
N LYS A 18 1.39 -11.98 -11.04
CA LYS A 18 0.99 -13.11 -11.90
C LYS A 18 -0.34 -12.80 -12.56
N PHE A 19 -0.50 -13.24 -13.81
CA PHE A 19 -1.75 -13.12 -14.56
C PHE A 19 -2.40 -14.49 -14.73
N GLY A 20 -3.73 -14.53 -14.64
CA GLY A 20 -4.52 -15.77 -14.68
C GLY A 20 -5.81 -15.58 -13.91
N ASP A 21 -6.55 -16.65 -13.71
CA ASP A 21 -7.80 -16.63 -12.94
C ASP A 21 -7.49 -16.97 -11.47
N PHE A 22 -7.65 -16.00 -10.59
CA PHE A 22 -7.41 -16.12 -9.14
C PHE A 22 -8.69 -15.86 -8.35
N THR A 23 -8.83 -16.55 -7.23
CA THR A 23 -9.85 -16.22 -6.22
C THR A 23 -9.16 -15.51 -5.06
N LEU A 24 -9.56 -14.27 -4.81
CA LEU A 24 -9.03 -13.45 -3.71
C LEU A 24 -9.60 -13.93 -2.36
N SER A 25 -8.97 -13.50 -1.26
CA SER A 25 -9.46 -13.81 0.11
C SER A 25 -10.87 -13.29 0.38
N SER A 26 -11.31 -12.27 -0.37
CA SER A 26 -12.70 -11.77 -0.37
C SER A 26 -13.71 -12.66 -1.11
N GLY A 27 -13.27 -13.75 -1.75
CA GLY A 27 -14.07 -14.59 -2.63
C GLY A 27 -14.29 -14.04 -4.04
N LYS A 28 -13.80 -12.83 -4.35
CA LYS A 28 -13.91 -12.25 -5.69
C LYS A 28 -12.90 -12.87 -6.64
N SER A 29 -13.30 -13.05 -7.91
CA SER A 29 -12.39 -13.44 -8.99
C SER A 29 -11.51 -12.24 -9.40
N SER A 30 -10.26 -12.52 -9.74
CA SER A 30 -9.31 -11.54 -10.25
C SER A 30 -8.50 -12.11 -11.39
N SER A 31 -8.24 -11.31 -12.44
CA SER A 31 -7.40 -11.68 -13.58
C SER A 31 -5.90 -11.59 -13.29
N TYR A 32 -5.53 -11.20 -12.09
CA TYR A 32 -4.14 -11.12 -11.63
C TYR A 32 -4.02 -11.32 -10.13
N TYR A 33 -2.85 -11.70 -9.68
CA TYR A 33 -2.46 -11.78 -8.27
C TYR A 33 -1.19 -10.98 -8.04
N VAL A 34 -1.17 -10.19 -6.96
CA VAL A 34 -0.04 -9.35 -6.55
C VAL A 34 0.37 -9.73 -5.13
N ASP A 35 1.69 -9.88 -4.92
CA ASP A 35 2.30 -10.09 -3.61
C ASP A 35 3.58 -9.26 -3.46
N LEU A 36 3.46 -8.04 -2.98
CA LEU A 36 4.60 -7.14 -2.78
C LEU A 36 5.51 -7.54 -1.61
N ARG A 37 5.07 -8.47 -0.75
CA ARG A 37 5.90 -9.01 0.36
C ARG A 37 7.15 -9.68 -0.17
N LEU A 38 7.11 -10.25 -1.39
CA LEU A 38 8.26 -10.84 -2.05
C LEU A 38 9.38 -9.82 -2.34
N VAL A 39 9.05 -8.55 -2.52
CA VAL A 39 10.02 -7.50 -2.88
C VAL A 39 11.10 -7.34 -1.80
N SER A 40 10.74 -7.54 -0.53
CA SER A 40 11.69 -7.47 0.59
C SER A 40 12.83 -8.51 0.53
N SER A 41 12.64 -9.61 -0.21
CA SER A 41 13.67 -10.62 -0.45
C SER A 41 14.73 -10.15 -1.48
N PHE A 42 14.54 -8.99 -2.11
CA PHE A 42 15.43 -8.40 -3.10
C PHE A 42 15.91 -7.01 -2.62
N PRO A 43 16.96 -6.92 -1.78
CA PRO A 43 17.29 -5.69 -1.06
C PRO A 43 17.49 -4.46 -1.93
N HIS A 44 18.06 -4.60 -3.12
CA HIS A 44 18.24 -3.47 -4.04
C HIS A 44 16.92 -2.91 -4.57
N GLN A 45 15.99 -3.78 -4.98
CA GLN A 45 14.67 -3.38 -5.48
C GLN A 45 13.79 -2.85 -4.35
N PHE A 46 13.85 -3.49 -3.17
CA PHE A 46 13.15 -3.01 -1.99
C PHE A 46 13.60 -1.60 -1.60
N ARG A 47 14.92 -1.36 -1.54
CA ARG A 47 15.46 -0.02 -1.26
C ARG A 47 15.05 1.01 -2.31
N LYS A 48 15.05 0.64 -3.60
CA LYS A 48 14.62 1.53 -4.70
C LYS A 48 13.15 1.90 -4.54
N MET A 49 12.29 0.95 -4.23
CA MET A 49 10.86 1.16 -3.96
C MET A 49 10.64 2.08 -2.76
N VAL A 50 11.34 1.85 -1.64
CA VAL A 50 11.23 2.70 -0.44
C VAL A 50 11.70 4.12 -0.72
N LYS A 51 12.77 4.32 -1.49
CA LYS A 51 13.22 5.65 -1.91
C LYS A 51 12.19 6.37 -2.76
N LYS A 52 11.54 5.66 -3.70
CA LYS A 52 10.48 6.26 -4.52
C LYS A 52 9.26 6.65 -3.68
N LEU A 53 8.89 5.84 -2.69
CA LEU A 53 7.86 6.21 -1.73
C LEU A 53 8.27 7.45 -0.91
N GLN A 54 9.53 7.55 -0.50
CA GLN A 54 10.06 8.72 0.20
C GLN A 54 9.98 9.99 -0.67
N GLU A 55 10.33 9.89 -1.96
CA GLU A 55 10.20 10.98 -2.93
C GLU A 55 8.74 11.43 -3.07
N LEU A 56 7.81 10.50 -3.27
CA LEU A 56 6.37 10.77 -3.34
C LEU A 56 5.86 11.51 -2.09
N ILE A 57 6.23 11.03 -0.90
CA ILE A 57 5.82 11.66 0.37
C ILE A 57 6.40 13.07 0.48
N SER A 58 7.65 13.27 0.09
CA SER A 58 8.29 14.59 0.11
C SER A 58 7.58 15.60 -0.81
N GLU A 59 7.18 15.16 -1.99
CA GLU A 59 6.59 16.00 -3.03
C GLU A 59 5.10 16.31 -2.78
N GLU A 60 4.33 15.30 -2.35
CA GLU A 60 2.87 15.44 -2.26
C GLU A 60 2.35 15.74 -0.86
N ILE A 61 3.08 15.36 0.19
CA ILE A 61 2.62 15.50 1.58
C ILE A 61 3.54 16.43 2.36
N GLY A 62 4.86 16.22 2.29
CA GLY A 62 5.87 16.88 3.11
C GLY A 62 6.04 16.21 4.48
N PHE A 63 7.30 15.98 4.86
CA PHE A 63 7.64 15.29 6.13
C PHE A 63 7.27 16.07 7.39
N ASP A 64 7.03 17.38 7.30
CA ASP A 64 6.63 18.23 8.43
C ASP A 64 5.13 18.17 8.74
N ASN A 65 4.33 17.54 7.88
CA ASN A 65 2.89 17.47 8.01
C ASN A 65 2.41 16.28 8.85
N PHE A 66 3.31 15.37 9.24
CA PHE A 66 3.02 14.25 10.14
C PHE A 66 4.17 13.98 11.11
N ASP A 67 3.83 13.45 12.28
CA ASP A 67 4.77 13.18 13.37
C ASP A 67 5.30 11.74 13.33
N CYS A 68 4.50 10.81 12.80
CA CYS A 68 4.72 9.38 12.90
C CYS A 68 4.17 8.64 11.67
N LEU A 69 4.77 7.52 11.33
CA LEU A 69 4.23 6.56 10.37
C LEU A 69 3.35 5.53 11.10
N ALA A 70 2.30 5.07 10.43
CA ALA A 70 1.51 3.93 10.89
C ALA A 70 1.34 2.89 9.79
N SER A 71 1.13 1.64 10.17
CA SER A 71 0.84 0.58 9.20
C SER A 71 0.02 -0.55 9.80
N VAL A 72 -0.41 -1.44 8.91
CA VAL A 72 -1.06 -2.71 9.27
C VAL A 72 -0.14 -3.88 8.90
N PRO A 73 0.03 -4.89 9.76
CA PRO A 73 0.68 -6.13 9.36
C PRO A 73 -0.05 -6.79 8.18
N THR A 74 0.67 -7.38 7.20
CA THR A 74 2.10 -7.69 7.23
C THR A 74 2.89 -6.88 6.20
N GLY A 75 2.41 -6.75 4.97
CA GLY A 75 3.16 -6.15 3.85
C GLY A 75 3.49 -4.68 4.08
N GLY A 76 2.49 -3.89 4.42
CA GLY A 76 2.67 -2.47 4.72
C GLY A 76 3.64 -2.21 5.86
N LEU A 77 3.64 -3.05 6.91
CA LEU A 77 4.53 -2.87 8.06
C LEU A 77 6.01 -3.05 7.70
N VAL A 78 6.33 -3.98 6.80
CA VAL A 78 7.72 -4.17 6.32
C VAL A 78 8.21 -2.91 5.59
N ILE A 79 7.37 -2.33 4.75
CA ILE A 79 7.67 -1.10 4.01
C ILE A 79 7.78 0.10 4.95
N ALA A 80 6.81 0.26 5.85
CA ALA A 80 6.80 1.34 6.83
C ALA A 80 8.02 1.29 7.77
N SER A 81 8.49 0.10 8.13
CA SER A 81 9.71 -0.08 8.95
C SER A 81 10.95 0.43 8.22
N ALA A 82 11.11 0.08 6.95
CA ALA A 82 12.22 0.57 6.14
C ALA A 82 12.15 2.09 5.93
N LEU A 83 10.95 2.61 5.63
CA LEU A 83 10.73 4.04 5.46
C LEU A 83 11.01 4.82 6.76
N ALA A 84 10.60 4.29 7.92
CA ALA A 84 10.85 4.90 9.23
C ALA A 84 12.35 5.07 9.51
N MET A 85 13.15 4.06 9.15
CA MET A 85 14.62 4.12 9.27
C MET A 85 15.23 5.15 8.33
N GLU A 86 14.81 5.20 7.07
CA GLU A 86 15.36 6.14 6.06
C GLU A 86 14.96 7.60 6.36
N THR A 87 13.78 7.82 6.98
CA THR A 87 13.25 9.17 7.27
C THR A 87 13.44 9.62 8.71
N VAL A 88 13.96 8.74 9.57
CA VAL A 88 14.10 8.98 11.02
C VAL A 88 12.77 9.40 11.66
N LYS A 89 11.66 8.83 11.18
CA LYS A 89 10.32 9.05 11.75
C LYS A 89 9.94 7.91 12.67
N PRO A 90 9.25 8.18 13.80
CA PRO A 90 8.64 7.12 14.61
C PRO A 90 7.69 6.24 13.80
N LEU A 91 7.52 5.01 14.25
CA LEU A 91 6.60 4.04 13.65
C LEU A 91 5.70 3.44 14.73
N ILE A 92 4.41 3.39 14.44
CA ILE A 92 3.42 2.62 15.19
C ILE A 92 2.74 1.62 14.24
N TYR A 93 2.05 0.62 14.77
CA TYR A 93 1.22 -0.24 13.92
C TYR A 93 -0.04 -0.70 14.63
N VAL A 94 -1.10 -0.93 13.83
CA VAL A 94 -2.39 -1.42 14.31
C VAL A 94 -2.44 -2.93 14.13
N ARG A 95 -2.75 -3.65 15.19
CA ARG A 95 -2.86 -5.11 15.17
C ARG A 95 -4.15 -5.54 14.47
N THR A 96 -4.07 -6.57 13.67
CA THR A 96 -5.25 -7.17 13.00
C THR A 96 -6.13 -7.98 13.96
N LYS A 97 -5.57 -8.40 15.11
CA LYS A 97 -6.30 -9.12 16.18
C LYS A 97 -5.92 -8.55 17.55
N PRO A 98 -6.90 -8.42 18.47
CA PRO A 98 -6.61 -8.07 19.87
C PRO A 98 -5.65 -9.08 20.50
N LYS A 99 -4.90 -8.65 21.54
CA LYS A 99 -4.13 -9.58 22.38
C LYS A 99 -5.09 -10.44 23.18
N GLU A 100 -4.88 -11.74 23.18
CA GLU A 100 -5.62 -12.67 24.05
C GLU A 100 -5.19 -12.55 25.51
N HIS A 101 -3.97 -12.06 25.77
CA HIS A 101 -3.39 -11.86 27.11
C HIS A 101 -2.64 -10.54 27.19
N GLY A 102 -2.75 -9.83 28.32
CA GLY A 102 -2.06 -8.56 28.60
C GLY A 102 -2.92 -7.33 28.33
N THR A 103 -2.29 -6.21 27.97
CA THR A 103 -3.03 -4.97 27.65
C THR A 103 -3.82 -5.15 26.36
N THR A 104 -5.12 -4.84 26.39
CA THR A 104 -6.06 -4.92 25.25
C THR A 104 -5.78 -3.89 24.14
N LYS A 105 -4.61 -3.26 24.15
CA LYS A 105 -4.23 -2.23 23.18
C LYS A 105 -4.10 -2.85 21.78
N SER A 106 -4.84 -2.30 20.83
CA SER A 106 -4.75 -2.66 19.41
C SER A 106 -3.64 -1.91 18.67
N ILE A 107 -3.09 -0.84 19.25
CA ILE A 107 -2.01 -0.02 18.68
C ILE A 107 -0.73 -0.29 19.46
N GLU A 108 0.32 -0.64 18.74
CA GLU A 108 1.67 -0.86 19.26
C GLU A 108 2.55 0.34 18.92
N GLY A 109 3.37 0.77 19.90
CA GLY A 109 4.23 1.94 19.84
C GLY A 109 3.80 3.02 20.82
N VAL A 110 4.46 4.18 20.73
CA VAL A 110 4.18 5.34 21.61
C VAL A 110 3.23 6.29 20.89
N ILE A 111 2.08 6.54 21.50
CA ILE A 111 1.05 7.43 20.96
C ILE A 111 0.67 8.50 21.97
N HIS A 112 0.21 9.63 21.46
CA HIS A 112 -0.43 10.69 22.26
C HIS A 112 -1.58 11.33 21.48
N LYS A 113 -2.54 11.91 22.19
CA LYS A 113 -3.68 12.58 21.59
C LYS A 113 -3.22 13.77 20.74
N GLY A 114 -3.79 13.89 19.53
CA GLY A 114 -3.46 14.93 18.57
C GLY A 114 -2.23 14.62 17.68
N MET A 115 -1.55 13.48 17.89
CA MET A 115 -0.45 13.03 17.04
C MET A 115 -0.94 12.89 15.60
N LYS A 116 -0.21 13.45 14.65
CA LYS A 116 -0.49 13.33 13.21
C LYS A 116 0.23 12.13 12.64
N VAL A 117 -0.49 11.29 11.93
CA VAL A 117 0.05 10.03 11.42
C VAL A 117 -0.19 9.88 9.94
N LEU A 118 0.85 9.46 9.21
CA LEU A 118 0.76 9.01 7.83
C LEU A 118 0.62 7.49 7.78
N MET A 119 -0.48 7.01 7.17
CA MET A 119 -0.73 5.58 7.02
C MET A 119 0.02 5.03 5.82
N ILE A 120 0.70 3.89 5.97
CA ILE A 120 1.46 3.20 4.92
C ILE A 120 0.92 1.78 4.74
N ASP A 121 0.67 1.39 3.49
CA ASP A 121 0.34 0.00 3.15
C ASP A 121 1.05 -0.43 1.85
N ASP A 122 1.07 -1.73 1.57
CA ASP A 122 1.69 -2.26 0.35
C ASP A 122 0.72 -2.18 -0.84
N VAL A 123 -0.51 -2.68 -0.70
CA VAL A 123 -1.50 -2.78 -1.78
C VAL A 123 -2.86 -2.32 -1.31
N ALA A 124 -3.44 -1.35 -2.01
CA ALA A 124 -4.83 -0.95 -1.80
C ALA A 124 -5.79 -1.70 -2.73
N THR A 125 -6.78 -2.37 -2.14
CA THR A 125 -7.88 -3.05 -2.85
C THR A 125 -9.18 -2.27 -2.65
N SER A 126 -9.99 -2.63 -1.66
CA SER A 126 -11.18 -1.88 -1.25
C SER A 126 -10.90 -0.83 -0.17
N GLY A 127 -9.71 -0.85 0.43
CA GLY A 127 -9.33 0.02 1.54
C GLY A 127 -9.88 -0.38 2.91
N SER A 128 -10.69 -1.45 3.01
CA SER A 128 -11.39 -1.81 4.26
C SER A 128 -10.45 -2.01 5.45
N SER A 129 -9.39 -2.80 5.32
CA SER A 129 -8.42 -3.04 6.40
C SER A 129 -7.73 -1.75 6.87
N MET A 130 -7.41 -0.87 5.92
CA MET A 130 -6.81 0.42 6.22
C MET A 130 -7.80 1.34 6.94
N ILE A 131 -9.06 1.40 6.48
CA ILE A 131 -10.13 2.18 7.12
C ILE A 131 -10.37 1.70 8.55
N ASP A 132 -10.46 0.39 8.78
CA ASP A 132 -10.66 -0.17 10.12
C ASP A 132 -9.51 0.21 11.06
N SER A 133 -8.29 0.23 10.56
CA SER A 133 -7.10 0.65 11.33
C SER A 133 -7.10 2.15 11.59
N ILE A 134 -7.47 2.96 10.60
CA ILE A 134 -7.59 4.42 10.74
C ILE A 134 -8.68 4.78 11.78
N LYS A 135 -9.80 4.06 11.81
CA LYS A 135 -10.82 4.25 12.83
C LYS A 135 -10.29 4.01 14.24
N GLN A 136 -9.53 2.92 14.44
CA GLN A 136 -8.90 2.66 15.74
C GLN A 136 -7.90 3.75 16.14
N LEU A 137 -7.12 4.30 15.18
CA LEU A 137 -6.23 5.43 15.41
C LEU A 137 -7.01 6.69 15.80
N LYS A 138 -8.10 7.01 15.09
CA LYS A 138 -8.97 8.15 15.38
C LYS A 138 -9.64 8.01 16.75
N ASP A 139 -10.09 6.82 17.13
CA ASP A 139 -10.68 6.53 18.46
C ASP A 139 -9.65 6.74 19.60
N ALA A 140 -8.37 6.52 19.32
CA ALA A 140 -7.27 6.84 20.24
C ALA A 140 -6.89 8.35 20.24
N GLY A 141 -7.61 9.19 19.49
CA GLY A 141 -7.37 10.62 19.40
C GLY A 141 -6.22 11.01 18.45
N ILE A 142 -5.83 10.13 17.57
CA ILE A 142 -4.78 10.33 16.56
C ILE A 142 -5.42 10.94 15.30
N ILE A 143 -4.69 11.83 14.63
CA ILE A 143 -5.12 12.50 13.41
C ILE A 143 -4.47 11.79 12.21
N VAL A 144 -5.31 11.25 11.32
CA VAL A 144 -4.89 10.67 10.04
C VAL A 144 -5.56 11.46 8.93
N LYS A 145 -4.80 12.01 8.01
CA LYS A 145 -5.29 12.75 6.85
C LYS A 145 -4.89 12.12 5.52
N ASP A 146 -3.75 11.44 5.52
CA ASP A 146 -3.11 10.90 4.33
C ASP A 146 -2.76 9.42 4.53
N ALA A 147 -2.84 8.67 3.44
CA ALA A 147 -2.40 7.29 3.33
C ALA A 147 -1.58 7.11 2.06
N CYS A 148 -0.46 6.40 2.14
CA CYS A 148 0.36 6.05 0.98
C CYS A 148 0.37 4.54 0.77
N VAL A 149 0.25 4.13 -0.48
CA VAL A 149 0.35 2.73 -0.91
C VAL A 149 1.37 2.60 -2.04
N ILE A 150 1.97 1.43 -2.16
CA ILE A 150 2.85 1.15 -3.30
C ILE A 150 2.02 0.91 -4.55
N LEU A 151 0.99 0.06 -4.45
CA LEU A 151 0.16 -0.31 -5.58
C LEU A 151 -1.32 -0.11 -5.28
N ASN A 152 -1.98 0.70 -6.10
CA ASN A 152 -3.43 0.77 -6.14
C ASN A 152 -3.98 -0.24 -7.16
N ARG A 153 -4.88 -1.11 -6.71
CA ARG A 153 -5.57 -2.05 -7.59
C ARG A 153 -6.75 -1.44 -8.33
N LEU A 154 -7.09 -0.18 -8.04
CA LEU A 154 -8.26 0.54 -8.58
C LEU A 154 -9.59 -0.19 -8.30
N GLU A 155 -9.70 -0.79 -7.12
CA GLU A 155 -10.88 -1.55 -6.67
C GLU A 155 -11.68 -0.80 -5.58
N GLY A 156 -11.63 0.54 -5.59
CA GLY A 156 -12.48 1.42 -4.78
C GLY A 156 -11.86 1.98 -3.50
N ALA A 157 -10.59 1.66 -3.19
CA ALA A 157 -9.91 2.14 -1.98
C ALA A 157 -9.87 3.67 -1.87
N GLU A 158 -9.51 4.36 -2.95
CA GLU A 158 -9.42 5.82 -2.98
C GLU A 158 -10.73 6.47 -2.59
N LYS A 159 -11.83 6.05 -3.22
CA LYS A 159 -13.19 6.54 -2.92
C LYS A 159 -13.59 6.24 -1.48
N ALA A 160 -13.32 5.02 -1.01
CA ALA A 160 -13.68 4.61 0.35
C ALA A 160 -12.91 5.39 1.42
N LEU A 161 -11.61 5.62 1.23
CA LEU A 161 -10.77 6.46 2.09
C LEU A 161 -11.19 7.93 2.01
N GLY A 162 -11.52 8.43 0.82
CA GLY A 162 -12.03 9.79 0.62
C GLY A 162 -13.30 10.08 1.41
N LEU A 163 -14.22 9.11 1.54
CA LEU A 163 -15.43 9.22 2.37
C LEU A 163 -15.10 9.33 3.88
N GLU A 164 -13.96 8.80 4.31
CA GLU A 164 -13.46 8.94 5.68
C GLU A 164 -12.59 10.20 5.88
N GLY A 165 -12.48 11.05 4.85
CA GLY A 165 -11.66 12.27 4.86
C GLY A 165 -10.16 12.02 4.77
N ILE A 166 -9.75 10.90 4.18
CA ILE A 166 -8.36 10.50 3.99
C ILE A 166 -7.99 10.63 2.50
N LYS A 167 -6.94 11.38 2.20
CA LYS A 167 -6.37 11.41 0.86
C LYS A 167 -5.43 10.21 0.68
N MET A 168 -5.67 9.41 -0.35
CA MET A 168 -4.80 8.33 -0.74
C MET A 168 -3.78 8.81 -1.78
N HIS A 169 -2.53 8.42 -1.59
CA HIS A 169 -1.42 8.62 -2.50
C HIS A 169 -0.88 7.25 -2.90
N GLU A 170 -0.53 7.09 -4.16
CA GLU A 170 -0.06 5.82 -4.69
C GLU A 170 1.23 5.99 -5.47
N LEU A 171 2.13 5.03 -5.36
CA LEU A 171 3.37 5.06 -6.14
C LEU A 171 3.12 4.64 -7.59
N THR A 172 2.17 3.73 -7.80
CA THR A 172 1.70 3.27 -9.11
C THR A 172 0.34 2.55 -8.97
N ASP A 173 -0.34 2.35 -10.09
CA ASP A 173 -1.56 1.55 -10.17
C ASP A 173 -1.40 0.32 -11.09
N ILE A 174 -2.37 -0.58 -11.03
CA ILE A 174 -2.33 -1.83 -11.79
C ILE A 174 -2.42 -1.60 -13.31
N ILE A 175 -3.09 -0.54 -13.77
CA ILE A 175 -3.21 -0.22 -15.20
C ILE A 175 -1.85 0.29 -15.71
N GLU A 176 -1.18 1.16 -14.96
CA GLU A 176 0.15 1.67 -15.29
C GLU A 176 1.19 0.54 -15.39
N ILE A 177 1.15 -0.39 -14.43
CA ILE A 177 1.98 -1.62 -14.46
C ILE A 177 1.66 -2.48 -15.68
N ALA A 178 0.38 -2.76 -15.96
CA ALA A 178 -0.03 -3.59 -17.10
C ALA A 178 0.36 -2.97 -18.42
N LYS A 179 0.21 -1.65 -18.60
CA LYS A 179 0.65 -0.90 -19.78
C LYS A 179 2.17 -1.01 -19.95
N SER A 180 2.94 -0.81 -18.86
CA SER A 180 4.40 -0.92 -18.91
C SER A 180 4.87 -2.31 -19.33
N LEU A 181 4.21 -3.37 -18.85
CA LEU A 181 4.51 -4.74 -19.23
C LEU A 181 4.13 -5.03 -20.70
N HIS A 182 3.02 -4.48 -21.16
CA HIS A 182 2.59 -4.62 -22.56
C HIS A 182 3.57 -3.92 -23.51
N GLU A 183 3.98 -2.68 -23.21
CA GLU A 183 5.01 -1.95 -23.97
C GLU A 183 6.35 -2.72 -24.03
N ALA A 184 6.69 -3.45 -22.97
CA ALA A 184 7.88 -4.29 -22.90
C ALA A 184 7.69 -5.68 -23.58
N ASN A 185 6.53 -5.97 -24.18
CA ASN A 185 6.16 -7.28 -24.74
C ASN A 185 6.21 -8.44 -23.73
N LEU A 186 6.04 -8.18 -22.45
CA LEU A 186 6.00 -9.18 -21.38
C LEU A 186 4.60 -9.74 -21.16
N VAL A 187 3.57 -9.02 -21.57
CA VAL A 187 2.17 -9.47 -21.57
C VAL A 187 1.48 -9.11 -22.88
N ASN A 188 0.47 -9.89 -23.26
CA ASN A 188 -0.29 -9.64 -24.48
C ASN A 188 -1.45 -8.64 -24.24
N ASN A 189 -2.06 -8.17 -25.32
CA ASN A 189 -3.16 -7.22 -25.28
C ASN A 189 -4.39 -7.75 -24.49
N GLN A 190 -4.67 -9.06 -24.55
CA GLN A 190 -5.80 -9.66 -23.85
C GLN A 190 -5.69 -9.51 -22.31
N ILE A 191 -4.46 -9.58 -21.76
CA ILE A 191 -4.21 -9.36 -20.33
C ILE A 191 -4.49 -7.90 -19.98
N LEU A 192 -3.99 -6.95 -20.77
CA LEU A 192 -4.23 -5.53 -20.55
C LEU A 192 -5.73 -5.20 -20.58
N GLU A 193 -6.45 -5.69 -21.58
CA GLU A 193 -7.91 -5.50 -21.71
C GLU A 193 -8.68 -6.09 -20.50
N LYS A 194 -8.34 -7.31 -20.06
CA LYS A 194 -8.96 -7.94 -18.88
C LYS A 194 -8.80 -7.07 -17.62
N ILE A 195 -7.60 -6.50 -17.41
CA ILE A 195 -7.34 -5.63 -16.27
C ILE A 195 -8.16 -4.33 -16.36
N GLN A 196 -8.20 -3.70 -17.52
CA GLN A 196 -9.00 -2.50 -17.76
C GLN A 196 -10.50 -2.73 -17.53
N ILE A 197 -11.04 -3.88 -17.98
CA ILE A 197 -12.44 -4.26 -17.75
C ILE A 197 -12.68 -4.52 -16.26
N GLN A 198 -11.74 -5.15 -15.55
CA GLN A 198 -11.88 -5.43 -14.11
C GLN A 198 -11.93 -4.14 -13.30
N THR A 199 -11.07 -3.17 -13.60
CA THR A 199 -10.96 -1.89 -12.87
C THR A 199 -12.08 -0.90 -13.21
N SER A 200 -12.69 -1.00 -14.41
CA SER A 200 -13.80 -0.12 -14.83
C SER A 200 -15.16 -0.48 -14.18
N LYS A 201 -15.26 -1.58 -13.46
CA LYS A 201 -16.52 -2.07 -12.84
C LYS A 201 -16.72 -1.58 -11.40
N VAL A 202 -15.85 -0.69 -10.88
CA VAL A 202 -15.83 -0.24 -9.47
C VAL A 202 -16.38 1.19 -9.29
#